data_31a8359b24c9501938b7c866116ff19a
#
_entry.id   31a8359b24c9501938b7c866116ff19a
#
_cell.length_a   1.000
_cell.length_b   1.000
_cell.length_c   1.000
_cell.angle_alpha   90.00
_cell.angle_beta   90.00
_cell.angle_gamma   90.00
#
_symmetry.space_group_name_H-M   'P 1'
#
loop_
_entity.id
_entity.type
_entity.pdbx_description
1 polymer ?
#
loop_
_entity_poly.entity_id
_entity_poly.type
_entity_poly.pdbx_seq_one_letter_code
_entity_poly.pdbx_strand_id
1 'polypeptide(L)'
;MKKFLFSIITVSLSGVLSAQTGAPYIHDPSTIAECEGKYYTFGTGGGGLISQDGYVWKGGAERPGGGAAPDVIKIKDRYLVLYSSTGGGLGGGHYGKIMTMWNKTLDPKSPDFKFTTAQEVAASDGFEDCDAIDPGVLLDPTTGRLWVSYGTYFGNIRLIELDP
;
A
#
# COMPACT_ATOMS: atom_id res chain seq x y z
N MET A 1 -26.45 -63.20 -22.30
CA MET A 1 -25.88 -61.83 -22.41
C MET A 1 -25.78 -61.25 -21.00
N LYS A 2 -24.56 -61.17 -20.41
CA LYS A 2 -24.33 -60.59 -19.10
C LYS A 2 -24.00 -59.11 -19.27
N LYS A 3 -24.86 -58.24 -18.69
CA LYS A 3 -24.63 -56.78 -18.68
C LYS A 3 -23.66 -56.46 -17.54
N PHE A 4 -22.47 -55.98 -17.86
CA PHE A 4 -21.55 -55.39 -16.88
C PHE A 4 -21.92 -53.94 -16.64
N LEU A 5 -22.26 -53.63 -15.35
CA LEU A 5 -22.52 -52.30 -14.89
C LEU A 5 -21.17 -51.72 -14.43
N PHE A 6 -20.65 -50.72 -15.15
CA PHE A 6 -19.49 -49.99 -14.70
C PHE A 6 -19.96 -48.86 -13.78
N SER A 7 -19.65 -48.96 -12.50
CA SER A 7 -19.82 -47.84 -11.52
C SER A 7 -18.60 -46.94 -11.62
N ILE A 8 -18.82 -45.74 -12.09
CA ILE A 8 -17.82 -44.67 -12.05
C ILE A 8 -17.88 -44.05 -10.65
N ILE A 9 -16.85 -44.28 -9.83
CA ILE A 9 -16.67 -43.60 -8.54
C ILE A 9 -16.00 -42.26 -8.85
N THR A 10 -16.78 -41.18 -8.80
CA THR A 10 -16.26 -39.82 -8.86
C THR A 10 -15.74 -39.44 -7.47
N VAL A 11 -14.41 -39.47 -7.30
CA VAL A 11 -13.77 -38.93 -6.10
C VAL A 11 -13.71 -37.41 -6.25
N SER A 12 -14.61 -36.71 -5.57
CA SER A 12 -14.55 -35.27 -5.44
C SER A 12 -13.43 -34.92 -4.47
N LEU A 13 -12.30 -34.49 -5.00
CA LEU A 13 -11.21 -33.92 -4.21
C LEU A 13 -11.62 -32.49 -3.81
N SER A 14 -12.32 -32.35 -2.70
CA SER A 14 -12.56 -31.03 -2.08
C SER A 14 -11.23 -30.54 -1.48
N GLY A 15 -10.43 -29.87 -2.30
CA GLY A 15 -9.31 -29.10 -1.80
C GLY A 15 -9.84 -28.04 -0.82
N VAL A 16 -9.51 -28.17 0.45
CA VAL A 16 -9.71 -27.07 1.41
C VAL A 16 -8.75 -25.98 0.99
N LEU A 17 -9.24 -25.00 0.24
CA LEU A 17 -8.55 -23.75 0.05
C LEU A 17 -8.48 -23.08 1.42
N SER A 18 -7.38 -23.29 2.14
CA SER A 18 -7.07 -22.50 3.32
C SER A 18 -6.96 -21.04 2.87
N ALA A 19 -8.02 -20.29 3.10
CA ALA A 19 -7.94 -18.85 3.05
C ALA A 19 -6.85 -18.42 4.03
N GLN A 20 -6.16 -17.33 3.70
CA GLN A 20 -5.09 -16.66 4.44
C GLN A 20 -4.93 -17.08 5.91
N THR A 21 -3.76 -17.61 6.24
CA THR A 21 -3.36 -17.85 7.64
C THR A 21 -2.64 -16.61 8.17
N GLY A 22 -2.80 -16.29 9.44
CA GLY A 22 -2.21 -15.12 10.08
C GLY A 22 -3.27 -14.11 10.56
N ALA A 23 -2.87 -12.87 10.72
CA ALA A 23 -3.74 -11.76 11.12
C ALA A 23 -3.66 -10.62 10.09
N PRO A 24 -4.24 -10.78 8.90
CA PRO A 24 -4.08 -9.86 7.78
C PRO A 24 -5.02 -8.65 7.85
N TYR A 25 -5.30 -8.16 9.04
CA TYR A 25 -6.17 -7.00 9.22
C TYR A 25 -5.40 -5.72 8.97
N ILE A 26 -5.78 -5.01 7.92
CA ILE A 26 -5.21 -3.74 7.53
C ILE A 26 -6.29 -2.90 6.82
N HIS A 27 -6.27 -1.60 7.06
CA HIS A 27 -7.15 -0.63 6.39
C HIS A 27 -6.34 0.16 5.38
N ASP A 28 -6.87 0.31 4.16
CA ASP A 28 -6.22 1.00 3.03
C ASP A 28 -4.77 0.52 2.82
N PRO A 29 -4.56 -0.75 2.46
CA PRO A 29 -3.20 -1.27 2.30
C PRO A 29 -2.48 -0.62 1.11
N SER A 30 -1.23 -0.24 1.32
CA SER A 30 -0.32 0.19 0.26
C SER A 30 -0.03 -0.94 -0.73
N THR A 31 0.62 -0.61 -1.82
CA THR A 31 1.38 -1.56 -2.63
C THR A 31 2.30 -2.40 -1.73
N ILE A 32 2.52 -3.67 -2.09
CA ILE A 32 3.44 -4.56 -1.39
C ILE A 32 4.87 -4.28 -1.86
N ALA A 33 5.76 -3.97 -0.92
CA ALA A 33 7.18 -3.78 -1.19
C ALA A 33 8.01 -4.94 -0.64
N GLU A 34 8.95 -5.45 -1.43
CA GLU A 34 9.95 -6.42 -0.97
C GLU A 34 11.16 -5.68 -0.39
N CYS A 35 11.58 -6.09 0.80
CA CYS A 35 12.76 -5.58 1.47
C CYS A 35 13.47 -6.72 2.21
N GLU A 36 14.73 -7.00 1.84
CA GLU A 36 15.58 -8.00 2.50
C GLU A 36 14.92 -9.39 2.61
N GLY A 37 14.26 -9.82 1.52
CA GLY A 37 13.60 -11.12 1.43
C GLY A 37 12.29 -11.22 2.22
N LYS A 38 11.73 -10.11 2.67
CA LYS A 38 10.43 -10.02 3.32
C LYS A 38 9.52 -9.06 2.55
N TYR A 39 8.24 -9.19 2.75
CA TYR A 39 7.21 -8.35 2.13
C TYR A 39 6.57 -7.45 3.17
N TYR A 40 6.35 -6.20 2.80
CA TYR A 40 5.79 -5.16 3.66
C TYR A 40 4.63 -4.48 2.97
N THR A 41 3.58 -4.17 3.72
CA THR A 41 2.51 -3.27 3.31
C THR A 41 2.12 -2.39 4.49
N PHE A 42 1.85 -1.12 4.21
CA PHE A 42 1.47 -0.14 5.22
C PHE A 42 -0.01 0.17 5.11
N GLY A 43 -0.63 0.53 6.22
CA GLY A 43 -2.03 0.91 6.27
C GLY A 43 -2.26 2.28 6.86
N THR A 44 -3.52 2.70 6.85
CA THR A 44 -3.98 3.89 7.57
C THR A 44 -3.61 3.79 9.04
N GLY A 45 -3.16 4.90 9.62
CA GLY A 45 -2.72 4.99 11.02
C GLY A 45 -1.22 4.75 11.25
N GLY A 46 -0.44 4.41 10.21
CA GLY A 46 1.02 4.28 10.30
C GLY A 46 1.54 2.88 10.62
N GLY A 47 0.67 1.93 10.95
CA GLY A 47 1.00 0.52 11.08
C GLY A 47 0.98 -0.21 9.74
N GLY A 48 1.30 -1.51 9.78
CA GLY A 48 1.25 -2.35 8.60
C GLY A 48 1.54 -3.81 8.89
N LEU A 49 1.67 -4.58 7.83
CA LEU A 49 1.88 -6.02 7.89
C LEU A 49 3.23 -6.40 7.29
N ILE A 50 3.79 -7.49 7.82
CA ILE A 50 5.01 -8.13 7.32
C ILE A 50 4.68 -9.58 6.96
N SER A 51 5.25 -10.06 5.86
CA SER A 51 5.22 -11.46 5.46
C SER A 51 6.61 -11.96 5.08
N GLN A 52 6.90 -13.25 5.37
CA GLN A 52 8.13 -13.91 4.95
C GLN A 52 7.99 -14.57 3.56
N ASP A 53 6.78 -14.89 3.16
CA ASP A 53 6.48 -15.72 2.00
C ASP A 53 5.43 -15.09 1.06
N GLY A 54 4.92 -13.90 1.41
CA GLY A 54 3.84 -13.22 0.70
C GLY A 54 2.45 -13.80 0.97
N TYR A 55 2.37 -14.85 1.79
CA TYR A 55 1.13 -15.58 2.04
C TYR A 55 0.62 -15.43 3.47
N VAL A 56 1.50 -15.61 4.45
CA VAL A 56 1.19 -15.43 5.87
C VAL A 56 1.58 -14.03 6.33
N TRP A 57 0.61 -13.24 6.70
CA TRP A 57 0.79 -11.86 7.11
C TRP A 57 0.55 -11.65 8.60
N LYS A 58 1.34 -10.80 9.22
CA LYS A 58 1.20 -10.39 10.63
C LYS A 58 1.61 -8.93 10.81
N GLY A 59 1.11 -8.29 11.85
CA GLY A 59 1.50 -6.93 12.21
C GLY A 59 2.99 -6.77 12.46
N GLY A 60 3.50 -5.56 12.33
CA GLY A 60 4.88 -5.22 12.64
C GLY A 60 5.58 -4.28 11.65
N ALA A 61 4.99 -4.00 10.50
CA ALA A 61 5.47 -2.89 9.68
C ALA A 61 5.06 -1.57 10.32
N GLU A 62 5.95 -0.59 10.28
CA GLU A 62 5.77 0.71 10.93
C GLU A 62 6.25 1.83 10.03
N ARG A 63 5.55 2.95 10.07
CA ARG A 63 6.00 4.23 9.53
C ARG A 63 5.55 5.36 10.44
N PRO A 64 6.33 6.45 10.60
CA PRO A 64 5.91 7.62 11.34
C PRO A 64 4.83 8.41 10.59
N GLY A 65 4.25 9.40 11.26
CA GLY A 65 3.33 10.37 10.66
C GLY A 65 1.86 9.99 10.67
N GLY A 66 1.50 8.76 10.99
CA GLY A 66 0.09 8.35 10.98
C GLY A 66 -0.55 8.54 9.60
N GLY A 67 -1.70 9.21 9.54
CA GLY A 67 -2.39 9.54 8.28
C GLY A 67 -3.04 8.35 7.61
N ALA A 68 -3.55 8.55 6.41
CA ALA A 68 -4.41 7.60 5.71
C ALA A 68 -3.84 7.16 4.36
N ALA A 69 -4.34 6.00 3.90
CA ALA A 69 -4.15 5.44 2.57
C ALA A 69 -2.72 5.58 2.03
N PRO A 70 -1.72 4.98 2.68
CA PRO A 70 -0.33 5.09 2.24
C PRO A 70 -0.08 4.33 0.93
N ASP A 71 0.99 4.73 0.23
CA ASP A 71 1.58 3.88 -0.80
C ASP A 71 3.11 3.83 -0.64
N VAL A 72 3.74 2.82 -1.23
CA VAL A 72 5.18 2.59 -1.10
C VAL A 72 5.79 2.07 -2.40
N ILE A 73 6.95 2.59 -2.75
CA ILE A 73 7.73 2.11 -3.89
C ILE A 73 9.22 2.07 -3.57
N LYS A 74 9.92 1.05 -4.08
CA LYS A 74 11.38 1.01 -4.06
C LYS A 74 11.96 1.80 -5.23
N ILE A 75 12.84 2.74 -4.93
CA ILE A 75 13.57 3.53 -5.93
C ILE A 75 15.06 3.39 -5.64
N LYS A 76 15.79 2.72 -6.53
CA LYS A 76 17.21 2.40 -6.35
C LYS A 76 17.44 1.60 -5.06
N ASP A 77 18.12 2.19 -4.10
CA ASP A 77 18.55 1.58 -2.81
C ASP A 77 17.68 1.99 -1.61
N ARG A 78 16.57 2.69 -1.85
CA ARG A 78 15.71 3.20 -0.79
C ARG A 78 14.22 3.08 -1.15
N TYR A 79 13.37 3.31 -0.18
CA TYR A 79 11.91 3.27 -0.30
C TYR A 79 11.34 4.66 -0.12
N LEU A 80 10.48 5.06 -1.04
CA LEU A 80 9.60 6.21 -0.91
C LEU A 80 8.27 5.74 -0.36
N VAL A 81 7.82 6.34 0.71
CA VAL A 81 6.50 6.11 1.30
C VAL A 81 5.71 7.41 1.22
N LEU A 82 4.48 7.31 0.74
CA LEU A 82 3.53 8.42 0.65
C LEU A 82 2.34 8.14 1.57
N TYR A 83 1.66 9.19 2.01
CA TYR A 83 0.42 9.08 2.77
C TYR A 83 -0.34 10.41 2.81
N SER A 84 -1.63 10.36 3.08
CA SER A 84 -2.45 11.54 3.36
C SER A 84 -2.32 11.93 4.83
N SER A 85 -1.92 13.16 5.14
CA SER A 85 -1.76 13.60 6.54
C SER A 85 -3.04 14.19 7.15
N THR A 86 -3.83 14.84 6.34
CA THR A 86 -5.14 15.37 6.67
C THR A 86 -6.05 15.08 5.49
N GLY A 87 -7.32 15.12 5.67
CA GLY A 87 -8.22 14.88 4.56
C GLY A 87 -9.63 15.24 4.92
N GLY A 88 -10.41 15.54 3.91
CA GLY A 88 -11.80 15.84 4.07
C GLY A 88 -12.65 14.63 4.29
N GLY A 89 -12.58 13.69 3.40
CA GLY A 89 -13.51 12.57 3.37
C GLY A 89 -14.97 12.99 3.28
N LEU A 90 -15.86 12.07 3.52
CA LEU A 90 -17.32 12.35 3.52
C LEU A 90 -17.68 13.34 4.65
N GLY A 91 -17.96 14.57 4.27
CA GLY A 91 -18.38 15.65 5.19
C GLY A 91 -17.25 16.47 5.79
N GLY A 92 -15.99 16.27 5.40
CA GLY A 92 -14.81 16.92 5.99
C GLY A 92 -14.31 18.14 5.27
N GLY A 93 -14.59 18.50 4.11
CA GLY A 93 -13.96 19.59 3.36
C GLY A 93 -12.59 19.19 2.78
N HIS A 94 -12.11 19.96 1.84
CA HIS A 94 -11.01 19.63 0.95
C HIS A 94 -9.68 20.18 1.49
N TYR A 95 -9.21 19.69 2.63
CA TYR A 95 -7.97 20.14 3.30
C TYR A 95 -6.94 19.01 3.45
N GLY A 96 -6.79 18.21 2.42
CA GLY A 96 -5.84 17.12 2.41
C GLY A 96 -4.42 17.57 2.08
N LYS A 97 -3.43 16.73 2.47
CA LYS A 97 -2.02 16.89 2.11
C LYS A 97 -1.42 15.53 1.80
N ILE A 98 -0.71 15.44 0.69
CA ILE A 98 0.12 14.30 0.39
C ILE A 98 1.53 14.53 0.91
N MET A 99 1.93 13.65 1.81
CA MET A 99 3.25 13.67 2.45
C MET A 99 4.10 12.54 1.91
N THR A 100 5.41 12.77 1.83
CA THR A 100 6.41 11.79 1.42
C THR A 100 7.50 11.66 2.46
N MET A 101 8.07 10.46 2.59
CA MET A 101 9.26 10.22 3.40
C MET A 101 10.08 9.07 2.79
N TRP A 102 11.36 9.06 3.06
CA TRP A 102 12.29 8.05 2.57
C TRP A 102 12.85 7.20 3.71
N ASN A 103 13.13 5.92 3.41
CA ASN A 103 13.90 5.06 4.29
C ASN A 103 14.78 4.11 3.44
N LYS A 104 15.92 3.69 3.97
CA LYS A 104 16.80 2.70 3.33
C LYS A 104 16.28 1.29 3.46
N THR A 105 15.54 0.99 4.51
CA THR A 105 14.98 -0.32 4.80
C THR A 105 13.55 -0.21 5.32
N LEU A 106 12.76 -1.26 5.17
CA LEU A 106 11.44 -1.38 5.77
C LEU A 106 11.42 -2.29 7.00
N ASP A 107 12.56 -2.88 7.38
CA ASP A 107 12.66 -3.72 8.59
C ASP A 107 12.83 -2.85 9.84
N PRO A 108 11.82 -2.79 10.74
CA PRO A 108 11.91 -2.00 11.97
C PRO A 108 13.02 -2.45 12.93
N LYS A 109 13.59 -3.64 12.71
CA LYS A 109 14.69 -4.18 13.51
C LYS A 109 16.07 -3.81 12.97
N SER A 110 16.13 -3.26 11.77
CA SER A 110 17.39 -2.84 11.16
C SER A 110 17.94 -1.58 11.84
N PRO A 111 19.25 -1.47 12.07
CA PRO A 111 19.87 -0.25 12.57
C PRO A 111 19.72 0.93 11.60
N ASP A 112 19.48 0.66 10.32
CA ASP A 112 19.25 1.66 9.28
C ASP A 112 17.78 2.08 9.15
N PHE A 113 16.88 1.55 9.99
CA PHE A 113 15.47 1.91 9.99
C PHE A 113 15.27 3.34 10.52
N LYS A 114 15.35 4.28 9.58
CA LYS A 114 15.20 5.69 9.90
C LYS A 114 14.57 6.45 8.75
N PHE A 115 13.33 6.84 8.93
CA PHE A 115 12.65 7.69 7.96
C PHE A 115 13.20 9.13 7.98
N THR A 116 13.23 9.75 6.83
CA THR A 116 13.46 11.19 6.71
C THR A 116 12.28 11.97 7.32
N THR A 117 12.48 13.26 7.57
CA THR A 117 11.37 14.15 7.86
C THR A 117 10.39 14.13 6.69
N ALA A 118 9.09 14.06 7.00
CA ALA A 118 8.05 14.08 5.99
C ALA A 118 8.01 15.43 5.27
N GLN A 119 7.82 15.38 3.95
CA GLN A 119 7.71 16.55 3.09
C GLN A 119 6.34 16.55 2.40
N GLU A 120 5.71 17.70 2.33
CA GLU A 120 4.49 17.92 1.57
C GLU A 120 4.82 18.04 0.08
N VAL A 121 4.09 17.30 -0.76
CA VAL A 121 4.25 17.33 -2.23
C VAL A 121 2.99 17.77 -2.94
N ALA A 122 1.84 17.69 -2.29
CA ALA A 122 0.58 18.23 -2.77
C ALA A 122 -0.32 18.59 -1.59
N ALA A 123 -1.19 19.56 -1.79
CA ALA A 123 -2.21 19.94 -0.83
C ALA A 123 -3.48 20.40 -1.55
N SER A 124 -4.61 20.31 -0.86
CA SER A 124 -5.86 20.99 -1.20
C SER A 124 -6.18 22.06 -0.16
N ASP A 125 -6.85 23.11 -0.57
CA ASP A 125 -7.06 24.32 0.25
C ASP A 125 -8.52 24.54 0.69
N GLY A 126 -9.37 23.55 0.46
CA GLY A 126 -10.79 23.62 0.74
C GLY A 126 -11.64 24.26 -0.36
N PHE A 127 -11.02 24.83 -1.38
CA PHE A 127 -11.67 25.42 -2.54
C PHE A 127 -11.39 24.63 -3.83
N GLU A 128 -10.42 23.74 -3.78
CA GLU A 128 -10.09 22.85 -4.87
C GLU A 128 -11.23 21.89 -5.18
N ASP A 129 -11.28 21.44 -6.41
CA ASP A 129 -12.22 20.43 -6.89
C ASP A 129 -11.81 18.98 -6.56
N CYS A 130 -10.75 18.79 -5.78
CA CYS A 130 -10.29 17.50 -5.28
C CYS A 130 -9.75 17.60 -3.85
N ASP A 131 -9.80 16.51 -3.13
CA ASP A 131 -9.03 16.31 -1.91
C ASP A 131 -7.63 15.79 -2.25
N ALA A 132 -6.61 16.25 -1.55
CA ALA A 132 -5.28 15.67 -1.62
C ALA A 132 -5.19 14.46 -0.67
N ILE A 133 -5.81 13.36 -1.08
CA ILE A 133 -5.87 12.10 -0.35
C ILE A 133 -5.52 10.92 -1.27
N ASP A 134 -5.35 9.74 -0.68
CA ASP A 134 -5.21 8.44 -1.34
C ASP A 134 -4.11 8.46 -2.43
N PRO A 135 -2.85 8.76 -2.07
CA PRO A 135 -1.77 8.78 -3.03
C PRO A 135 -1.46 7.39 -3.58
N GLY A 136 -1.27 7.32 -4.91
CA GLY A 136 -0.69 6.17 -5.58
C GLY A 136 0.60 6.58 -6.29
N VAL A 137 1.67 5.79 -6.17
CA VAL A 137 2.98 6.12 -6.74
C VAL A 137 3.38 5.15 -7.84
N LEU A 138 3.93 5.68 -8.93
CA LEU A 138 4.41 4.91 -10.07
C LEU A 138 5.76 5.46 -10.56
N LEU A 139 6.76 4.60 -10.64
CA LEU A 139 7.97 4.86 -11.39
C LEU A 139 7.80 4.28 -12.80
N ASP A 140 7.76 5.15 -13.81
CA ASP A 140 7.68 4.72 -15.20
C ASP A 140 9.00 4.02 -15.59
N PRO A 141 8.98 2.72 -15.89
CA PRO A 141 10.18 1.96 -16.18
C PRO A 141 10.84 2.35 -17.51
N THR A 142 10.11 3.03 -18.39
CA THR A 142 10.60 3.44 -19.71
C THR A 142 11.33 4.78 -19.65
N THR A 143 10.78 5.72 -18.91
CA THR A 143 11.30 7.10 -18.87
C THR A 143 12.04 7.41 -17.57
N GLY A 144 11.88 6.61 -16.54
CA GLY A 144 12.39 6.87 -15.19
C GLY A 144 11.67 8.00 -14.45
N ARG A 145 10.56 8.50 -15.00
CA ARG A 145 9.76 9.56 -14.36
C ARG A 145 8.95 8.98 -13.21
N LEU A 146 8.92 9.71 -12.12
CA LEU A 146 8.16 9.35 -10.91
C LEU A 146 6.84 10.13 -10.88
N TRP A 147 5.75 9.41 -10.89
CA TRP A 147 4.41 9.96 -10.90
C TRP A 147 3.68 9.67 -9.59
N VAL A 148 2.91 10.63 -9.13
CA VAL A 148 1.98 10.47 -8.00
C VAL A 148 0.59 10.88 -8.45
N SER A 149 -0.34 9.94 -8.36
CA SER A 149 -1.78 10.22 -8.47
C SER A 149 -2.35 10.46 -7.08
N TYR A 150 -3.34 11.34 -6.95
CA TYR A 150 -4.06 11.56 -5.71
C TYR A 150 -5.46 12.14 -5.96
N GLY A 151 -6.32 12.14 -4.96
CA GLY A 151 -7.71 12.55 -5.03
C GLY A 151 -8.61 11.32 -4.88
N THR A 152 -9.85 11.36 -4.72
CA THR A 152 -10.75 12.36 -4.14
C THR A 152 -12.06 11.65 -3.84
N TYR A 153 -12.81 12.13 -2.88
CA TYR A 153 -14.25 11.82 -2.81
C TYR A 153 -15.07 12.62 -3.82
N PHE A 154 -14.60 13.83 -4.14
CA PHE A 154 -15.31 14.78 -5.00
C PHE A 154 -14.31 15.37 -6.00
N GLY A 155 -14.74 15.60 -7.23
CA GLY A 155 -13.93 16.24 -8.25
C GLY A 155 -13.05 15.25 -9.02
N ASN A 156 -11.82 15.63 -9.26
CA ASN A 156 -10.95 14.96 -10.22
C ASN A 156 -9.74 14.31 -9.54
N ILE A 157 -9.28 13.19 -10.08
CA ILE A 157 -7.97 12.64 -9.75
C ILE A 157 -6.91 13.52 -10.41
N ARG A 158 -5.90 13.90 -9.64
CA ARG A 158 -4.75 14.67 -10.09
C ARG A 158 -3.52 13.79 -10.24
N LEU A 159 -2.64 14.20 -11.12
CA LEU A 159 -1.35 13.56 -11.37
C LEU A 159 -0.25 14.62 -11.31
N ILE A 160 0.77 14.37 -10.52
CA ILE A 160 1.97 15.20 -10.43
C ILE A 160 3.21 14.37 -10.70
N GLU A 161 4.25 15.01 -11.20
CA GLU A 161 5.57 14.42 -11.36
C GLU A 161 6.45 14.86 -10.18
N LEU A 162 7.16 13.91 -9.61
CA LEU A 162 8.17 14.16 -8.58
C LEU A 162 9.57 13.94 -9.16
N ASP A 163 10.53 14.70 -8.65
CA ASP A 163 11.95 14.45 -8.89
C ASP A 163 12.46 13.40 -7.88
N PRO A 164 12.88 12.19 -8.34
CA PRO A 164 13.23 11.05 -7.48
C PRO A 164 14.58 11.18 -6.76
#